data_c38d785201ab2732f39e800b6fe550a5
#
_entry.id   c38d785201ab2732f39e800b6fe550a5
#
_cell.length_a   1.000
_cell.length_b   1.000
_cell.length_c   1.000
_cell.angle_alpha   90.00
_cell.angle_beta   90.00
_cell.angle_gamma   90.00
#
_symmetry.space_group_name_H-M   'P 1'
#
loop_
_entity.id
_entity.type
_entity.pdbx_description
1 polymer ?
#
loop_
_entity_poly.entity_id
_entity_poly.type
_entity_poly.pdbx_seq_one_letter_code
_entity_poly.pdbx_strand_id
1 'polypeptide(L)'
;NGEYVIKNAVLTCDSGSVEGKELKPEEWKRLKPFANLEKEAKTASAEPQFVIDRLNITNNAEESNPMGISIFANAIDTLKKLDIEYDSYCNEFELGRKRIFVAPELLTNVDGSPTFDPDDGVFYSLPEDYDKGKDGLIKEIDMTLRAEAHSKAINDDLNYLSMKCGFGTDRYQFGTSGVKTATEIISEN
;
A
#
# COMPACT_ATOMS: atom_id res chain seq x y z
N ASN A 1 2.94 41.48 -28.98
CA ASN A 1 2.87 40.03 -28.88
C ASN A 1 4.00 39.59 -27.95
N GLY A 2 3.70 39.17 -26.72
CA GLY A 2 4.68 38.66 -25.77
C GLY A 2 5.05 37.21 -26.13
N GLU A 3 6.34 36.88 -26.01
CA GLU A 3 6.86 35.54 -26.10
C GLU A 3 7.14 35.04 -24.70
N TYR A 4 6.76 33.79 -24.39
CA TYR A 4 7.13 33.16 -23.14
C TYR A 4 8.62 32.82 -23.12
N VAL A 5 9.25 33.08 -21.97
CA VAL A 5 10.65 32.78 -21.72
C VAL A 5 10.76 31.91 -20.51
N ILE A 6 11.44 30.76 -20.63
CA ILE A 6 11.76 29.88 -19.52
C ILE A 6 13.04 30.41 -18.85
N LYS A 7 12.98 30.72 -17.57
CA LYS A 7 14.13 31.09 -16.74
C LYS A 7 14.51 29.91 -15.85
N ASN A 8 15.76 29.51 -15.98
CA ASN A 8 16.30 28.40 -15.19
C ASN A 8 17.11 28.96 -14.01
N ALA A 9 16.90 28.37 -12.84
CA ALA A 9 17.68 28.61 -11.64
C ALA A 9 18.14 27.27 -11.06
N VAL A 10 19.40 27.19 -10.66
CA VAL A 10 19.95 26.01 -9.97
C VAL A 10 20.26 26.43 -8.55
N LEU A 11 19.67 25.73 -7.60
CA LEU A 11 19.88 25.94 -6.18
C LEU A 11 20.72 24.82 -5.60
N THR A 12 21.62 25.16 -4.72
CA THR A 12 22.36 24.20 -3.89
C THR A 12 21.96 24.37 -2.43
N CYS A 13 21.88 23.27 -1.71
CA CYS A 13 21.57 23.27 -0.29
C CYS A 13 22.66 22.49 0.43
N ASP A 14 23.20 23.05 1.49
CA ASP A 14 24.12 22.35 2.38
C ASP A 14 23.35 21.34 3.22
N SER A 15 24.00 20.22 3.54
CA SER A 15 23.41 19.17 4.38
C SER A 15 22.91 19.74 5.71
N GLY A 16 21.59 19.78 5.89
CA GLY A 16 20.93 20.30 7.10
C GLY A 16 20.40 21.74 7.01
N SER A 17 20.60 22.44 5.87
CA SER A 17 19.99 23.75 5.64
C SER A 17 18.66 23.61 4.91
N VAL A 18 17.67 24.41 5.31
CA VAL A 18 16.36 24.50 4.63
C VAL A 18 16.39 25.53 3.50
N GLU A 19 17.34 26.48 3.54
CA GLU A 19 17.47 27.52 2.55
C GLU A 19 18.48 27.13 1.46
N GLY A 20 17.99 27.12 0.21
CA GLY A 20 18.84 26.90 -0.96
C GLY A 20 19.55 28.19 -1.38
N LYS A 21 20.81 28.09 -1.78
CA LYS A 21 21.57 29.19 -2.37
C LYS A 21 21.56 29.04 -3.89
N GLU A 22 21.15 30.10 -4.60
CA GLU A 22 21.18 30.11 -6.06
C GLU A 22 22.62 30.16 -6.56
N LEU A 23 22.95 29.21 -7.44
CA LEU A 23 24.24 29.18 -8.15
C LEU A 23 24.22 30.11 -9.34
N LYS A 24 25.36 30.76 -9.64
CA LYS A 24 25.51 31.52 -10.86
C LYS A 24 25.61 30.61 -12.09
N PRO A 25 25.20 31.07 -13.29
CA PRO A 25 25.27 30.27 -14.52
C PRO A 25 26.65 29.67 -14.83
N GLU A 26 27.72 30.35 -14.47
CA GLU A 26 29.10 29.89 -14.64
C GLU A 26 29.46 28.73 -13.70
N GLU A 27 28.79 28.66 -12.55
CA GLU A 27 29.00 27.62 -11.56
C GLU A 27 28.22 26.37 -11.92
N TRP A 28 26.93 26.48 -12.28
CA TRP A 28 26.13 25.30 -12.63
C TRP A 28 26.55 24.61 -13.93
N LYS A 29 27.07 25.39 -14.93
CA LYS A 29 27.60 24.83 -16.18
C LYS A 29 28.80 23.89 -15.96
N ARG A 30 29.48 23.99 -14.82
CA ARG A 30 30.54 23.05 -14.41
C ARG A 30 30.00 21.71 -13.93
N LEU A 31 28.74 21.65 -13.57
CA LEU A 31 28.06 20.43 -13.13
C LEU A 31 27.54 19.68 -14.36
N LYS A 32 27.99 18.45 -14.56
CA LYS A 32 27.62 17.60 -15.72
C LYS A 32 26.13 17.62 -16.09
N PRO A 33 25.17 17.50 -15.12
CA PRO A 33 23.74 17.47 -15.46
C PRO A 33 23.23 18.79 -16.03
N PHE A 34 23.89 19.93 -15.75
CA PHE A 34 23.44 21.27 -16.10
C PHE A 34 24.36 21.98 -17.13
N ALA A 35 25.35 21.28 -17.70
CA ALA A 35 26.33 21.85 -18.57
C ALA A 35 25.74 22.57 -19.80
N ASN A 36 24.63 22.04 -20.31
CA ASN A 36 23.91 22.57 -21.48
C ASN A 36 22.69 23.41 -21.10
N LEU A 37 22.50 23.72 -19.82
CA LEU A 37 21.36 24.50 -19.37
C LEU A 37 21.64 26.00 -19.56
N GLU A 38 20.82 26.66 -20.34
CA GLU A 38 20.87 28.11 -20.50
C GLU A 38 20.07 28.81 -19.41
N LYS A 39 20.50 30.01 -18.99
CA LYS A 39 19.79 30.81 -17.99
C LYS A 39 18.38 31.17 -18.46
N GLU A 40 18.25 31.49 -19.73
CA GLU A 40 16.98 31.86 -20.34
C GLU A 40 16.85 31.14 -21.69
N ALA A 41 15.70 30.53 -21.91
CA ALA A 41 15.34 29.90 -23.17
C ALA A 41 14.05 30.50 -23.71
N LYS A 42 14.11 31.06 -24.92
CA LYS A 42 12.93 31.58 -25.61
C LYS A 42 12.12 30.40 -26.15
N THR A 43 10.82 30.43 -25.93
CA THR A 43 9.92 29.33 -26.35
C THR A 43 9.43 29.50 -27.80
N ALA A 44 9.61 30.67 -28.41
CA ALA A 44 9.01 31.04 -29.69
C ALA A 44 7.47 30.88 -29.73
N SER A 45 6.82 30.91 -28.57
CA SER A 45 5.38 30.74 -28.39
C SER A 45 4.79 31.87 -27.58
N ALA A 46 3.61 32.31 -27.96
CA ALA A 46 2.79 33.25 -27.19
C ALA A 46 1.94 32.54 -26.10
N GLU A 47 1.99 31.22 -26.04
CA GLU A 47 1.26 30.41 -25.05
C GLU A 47 2.22 29.72 -24.10
N PRO A 48 1.86 29.55 -22.82
CA PRO A 48 2.67 28.80 -21.86
C PRO A 48 2.79 27.34 -22.31
N GLN A 49 4.00 26.77 -22.19
CA GLN A 49 4.28 25.37 -22.56
C GLN A 49 4.04 24.39 -21.41
N PHE A 50 3.44 24.85 -20.33
CA PHE A 50 3.11 24.03 -19.18
C PHE A 50 1.78 24.48 -18.59
N VAL A 51 1.09 23.55 -17.97
CA VAL A 51 -0.13 23.79 -17.20
C VAL A 51 0.15 23.41 -15.75
N ILE A 52 -0.25 24.27 -14.82
CA ILE A 52 -0.23 23.93 -13.40
C ILE A 52 -1.63 23.44 -13.07
N ASP A 53 -1.72 22.13 -12.81
CA ASP A 53 -2.94 21.53 -12.25
C ASP A 53 -2.81 21.43 -10.73
N ARG A 54 -3.82 21.93 -10.06
CA ARG A 54 -3.91 21.92 -8.61
C ARG A 54 -5.32 21.52 -8.21
N LEU A 55 -5.42 20.51 -7.36
CA LEU A 55 -6.68 20.11 -6.79
C LEU A 55 -7.33 21.30 -6.03
N ASN A 56 -8.62 21.51 -6.25
CA ASN A 56 -9.39 22.54 -5.55
C ASN A 56 -9.76 22.09 -4.12
N ILE A 57 -8.72 21.76 -3.34
CA ILE A 57 -8.81 21.33 -1.95
C ILE A 57 -7.99 22.31 -1.12
N THR A 58 -8.57 22.81 -0.05
CA THR A 58 -7.87 23.71 0.87
C THR A 58 -6.72 22.98 1.57
N ASN A 59 -5.54 23.60 1.55
CA ASN A 59 -4.39 23.09 2.30
C ASN A 59 -4.56 23.45 3.78
N ASN A 60 -5.07 22.50 4.56
CA ASN A 60 -5.26 22.67 6.00
C ASN A 60 -3.98 22.47 6.82
N ALA A 61 -2.91 21.96 6.21
CA ALA A 61 -1.63 21.76 6.88
C ALA A 61 -0.82 23.06 6.94
N GLU A 62 -0.93 23.89 5.90
CA GLU A 62 -0.17 25.13 5.77
C GLU A 62 -0.98 26.16 4.96
N GLU A 63 -1.72 27.02 5.66
CA GLU A 63 -2.65 27.99 5.03
C GLU A 63 -1.95 28.99 4.09
N SER A 64 -0.70 29.33 4.35
CA SER A 64 0.07 30.27 3.53
C SER A 64 0.70 29.63 2.29
N ASN A 65 0.65 28.31 2.16
CA ASN A 65 1.28 27.60 1.07
C ASN A 65 0.37 27.59 -0.17
N PRO A 66 0.77 28.19 -1.28
CA PRO A 66 -0.01 28.21 -2.51
C PRO A 66 -0.07 26.85 -3.21
N MET A 67 0.75 25.88 -2.79
CA MET A 67 0.74 24.52 -3.30
C MET A 67 -0.50 23.78 -2.82
N GLY A 68 -1.07 22.97 -3.70
CA GLY A 68 -2.16 22.08 -3.33
C GLY A 68 -1.70 20.96 -2.39
N ILE A 69 -2.64 20.20 -1.88
CA ILE A 69 -2.37 18.96 -1.14
C ILE A 69 -2.63 17.76 -2.04
N SER A 70 -2.07 16.62 -1.66
CA SER A 70 -2.32 15.35 -2.36
C SER A 70 -3.81 14.98 -2.27
N ILE A 71 -4.32 14.33 -3.33
CA ILE A 71 -5.70 13.81 -3.40
C ILE A 71 -6.03 12.88 -2.23
N PHE A 72 -5.04 12.15 -1.71
CA PHE A 72 -5.19 11.23 -0.58
C PHE A 72 -4.79 11.83 0.77
N ALA A 73 -4.48 13.12 0.86
CA ALA A 73 -4.06 13.75 2.12
C ALA A 73 -5.09 13.56 3.25
N ASN A 74 -6.39 13.64 2.92
CA ASN A 74 -7.48 13.43 3.87
C ASN A 74 -7.83 11.95 4.11
N ALA A 75 -7.13 11.03 3.47
CA ALA A 75 -7.42 9.60 3.48
C ALA A 75 -6.28 8.74 4.04
N ILE A 76 -5.24 9.35 4.60
CA ILE A 76 -4.05 8.65 5.14
C ILE A 76 -4.42 7.66 6.24
N ASP A 77 -5.39 8.01 7.09
CA ASP A 77 -5.92 7.13 8.14
C ASP A 77 -6.60 5.89 7.55
N THR A 78 -7.37 6.07 6.48
CA THR A 78 -8.04 4.97 5.76
C THR A 78 -7.02 4.08 5.05
N LEU A 79 -5.98 4.66 4.45
CA LEU A 79 -4.89 3.89 3.83
C LEU A 79 -4.16 3.03 4.86
N LYS A 80 -3.85 3.59 6.05
CA LYS A 80 -3.24 2.82 7.14
C LYS A 80 -4.14 1.67 7.63
N LYS A 81 -5.45 1.91 7.68
CA LYS A 81 -6.41 0.88 8.05
C LYS A 81 -6.43 -0.25 7.03
N LEU A 82 -6.44 0.08 5.74
CA LEU A 82 -6.37 -0.90 4.65
C LEU A 82 -5.11 -1.77 4.71
N ASP A 83 -3.96 -1.19 5.02
CA ASP A 83 -2.72 -1.95 5.21
C ASP A 83 -2.87 -2.99 6.33
N ILE A 84 -3.42 -2.59 7.48
CA ILE A 84 -3.66 -3.49 8.62
C ILE A 84 -4.66 -4.60 8.27
N GLU A 85 -5.72 -4.26 7.53
CA GLU A 85 -6.73 -5.23 7.10
C GLU A 85 -6.15 -6.25 6.12
N TYR A 86 -5.33 -5.80 5.18
CA TYR A 86 -4.66 -6.68 4.24
C TYR A 86 -3.64 -7.59 4.92
N ASP A 87 -2.84 -7.07 5.84
CA ASP A 87 -1.92 -7.87 6.64
C ASP A 87 -2.67 -8.92 7.47
N SER A 88 -3.81 -8.52 8.06
CA SER A 88 -4.67 -9.45 8.82
C SER A 88 -5.24 -10.54 7.92
N TYR A 89 -5.63 -10.19 6.69
CA TYR A 89 -6.08 -11.15 5.69
C TYR A 89 -4.97 -12.15 5.32
N CYS A 90 -3.76 -11.69 5.09
CA CYS A 90 -2.61 -12.57 4.81
C CYS A 90 -2.30 -13.48 6.00
N ASN A 91 -2.30 -12.94 7.22
CA ASN A 91 -2.06 -13.70 8.45
C ASN A 91 -3.13 -14.78 8.69
N GLU A 92 -4.37 -14.56 8.25
CA GLU A 92 -5.43 -15.56 8.36
C GLU A 92 -5.06 -16.87 7.64
N PHE A 93 -4.40 -16.78 6.47
CA PHE A 93 -3.92 -17.97 5.76
C PHE A 93 -2.71 -18.61 6.42
N GLU A 94 -1.82 -17.84 7.02
CA GLU A 94 -0.66 -18.38 7.73
C GLU A 94 -1.05 -19.05 9.04
N LEU A 95 -1.92 -18.43 9.82
CA LEU A 95 -2.37 -18.91 11.12
C LEU A 95 -3.46 -19.98 10.99
N GLY A 96 -4.26 -19.93 9.92
CA GLY A 96 -5.33 -20.88 9.62
C GLY A 96 -4.86 -22.23 9.08
N ARG A 97 -3.56 -22.52 9.10
CA ARG A 97 -3.05 -23.84 8.71
C ARG A 97 -3.64 -24.91 9.63
N LYS A 98 -4.05 -26.01 9.02
CA LYS A 98 -4.53 -27.18 9.73
C LYS A 98 -3.50 -27.62 10.78
N ARG A 99 -3.97 -27.86 12.02
CA ARG A 99 -3.15 -28.36 13.12
C ARG A 99 -3.81 -29.58 13.72
N ILE A 100 -3.03 -30.63 13.90
CA ILE A 100 -3.47 -31.87 14.51
C ILE A 100 -2.66 -32.07 15.79
N PHE A 101 -3.34 -32.09 16.92
CA PHE A 101 -2.72 -32.37 18.20
C PHE A 101 -2.83 -33.86 18.47
N VAL A 102 -1.70 -34.49 18.79
CA VAL A 102 -1.59 -35.93 18.98
C VAL A 102 -0.99 -36.21 20.34
N ALA A 103 -1.54 -37.23 21.03
CA ALA A 103 -0.97 -37.65 22.28
C ALA A 103 0.48 -38.12 22.10
N PRO A 104 1.39 -37.79 23.04
CA PRO A 104 2.83 -38.14 22.91
C PRO A 104 3.10 -39.61 22.62
N GLU A 105 2.28 -40.50 23.11
CA GLU A 105 2.41 -41.94 22.89
C GLU A 105 2.20 -42.37 21.45
N LEU A 106 1.51 -41.57 20.65
CA LEU A 106 1.28 -41.83 19.22
C LEU A 106 2.32 -41.18 18.31
N LEU A 107 3.18 -40.33 18.87
CA LEU A 107 4.22 -39.65 18.09
C LEU A 107 5.45 -40.52 17.80
N THR A 108 5.64 -41.56 18.62
CA THR A 108 6.77 -42.51 18.49
C THR A 108 6.32 -43.94 18.41
N ASN A 109 6.90 -44.72 17.54
CA ASN A 109 6.70 -46.14 17.46
C ASN A 109 7.41 -46.87 18.62
N VAL A 110 7.14 -48.18 18.81
CA VAL A 110 7.73 -49.01 19.84
C VAL A 110 9.26 -49.09 19.74
N ASP A 111 9.80 -48.91 18.56
CA ASP A 111 11.25 -48.87 18.26
C ASP A 111 11.91 -47.51 18.47
N GLY A 112 11.11 -46.49 18.88
CA GLY A 112 11.58 -45.13 19.10
C GLY A 112 11.64 -44.25 17.82
N SER A 113 11.25 -44.78 16.68
CA SER A 113 11.16 -44.00 15.44
C SER A 113 9.93 -43.09 15.47
N PRO A 114 9.96 -41.91 14.85
CA PRO A 114 8.79 -41.05 14.77
C PRO A 114 7.70 -41.67 13.90
N THR A 115 6.44 -41.61 14.39
CA THR A 115 5.27 -42.09 13.64
C THR A 115 4.86 -41.14 12.52
N PHE A 116 5.09 -39.84 12.74
CA PHE A 116 4.82 -38.78 11.76
C PHE A 116 6.12 -38.08 11.40
N ASP A 117 6.15 -37.48 10.20
CA ASP A 117 7.31 -36.71 9.77
C ASP A 117 7.51 -35.51 10.73
N PRO A 118 8.63 -35.43 11.46
CA PRO A 118 8.90 -34.32 12.39
C PRO A 118 9.02 -32.96 11.68
N ASP A 119 9.29 -32.96 10.38
CA ASP A 119 9.35 -31.73 9.57
C ASP A 119 7.96 -31.30 9.05
N ASP A 120 6.93 -32.13 9.22
CA ASP A 120 5.56 -31.79 8.88
C ASP A 120 4.95 -30.92 9.99
N GLY A 121 4.93 -29.62 9.79
CA GLY A 121 4.40 -28.62 10.73
C GLY A 121 2.88 -28.70 10.99
N VAL A 122 2.24 -29.81 10.67
CA VAL A 122 0.80 -30.06 10.92
C VAL A 122 0.57 -30.76 12.27
N PHE A 123 1.52 -31.59 12.73
CA PHE A 123 1.38 -32.39 13.93
C PHE A 123 2.05 -31.74 15.14
N TYR A 124 1.30 -31.65 16.25
CA TYR A 124 1.74 -31.08 17.51
C TYR A 124 1.49 -32.03 18.65
N SER A 125 2.39 -32.12 19.64
CA SER A 125 2.20 -32.92 20.85
C SER A 125 1.16 -32.30 21.78
N LEU A 126 0.22 -33.08 22.28
CA LEU A 126 -0.63 -32.65 23.38
C LEU A 126 0.17 -32.52 24.68
N PRO A 127 -0.19 -31.62 25.60
CA PRO A 127 0.36 -31.60 26.97
C PRO A 127 0.17 -32.94 27.71
N GLU A 128 1.11 -33.28 28.58
CA GLU A 128 1.06 -34.55 29.35
C GLU A 128 -0.17 -34.66 30.30
N ASP A 129 -0.64 -33.51 30.78
CA ASP A 129 -1.79 -33.36 31.67
C ASP A 129 -3.14 -33.26 30.95
N TYR A 130 -3.15 -33.41 29.62
CA TYR A 130 -4.36 -33.34 28.83
C TYR A 130 -5.31 -34.50 29.12
N ASP A 131 -6.60 -34.19 29.37
CA ASP A 131 -7.61 -35.22 29.71
C ASP A 131 -8.03 -36.04 28.47
N LYS A 132 -7.30 -37.13 28.24
CA LYS A 132 -7.50 -38.05 27.12
C LYS A 132 -8.87 -38.76 27.14
N GLY A 133 -9.54 -38.76 28.29
CA GLY A 133 -10.83 -39.43 28.46
C GLY A 133 -12.01 -38.72 27.80
N LYS A 134 -11.92 -37.37 27.62
CA LYS A 134 -12.97 -36.56 27.04
C LYS A 134 -12.81 -36.30 25.56
N ASP A 135 -11.59 -36.02 25.13
CA ASP A 135 -11.30 -35.49 23.78
C ASP A 135 -10.50 -36.47 22.88
N GLY A 136 -10.18 -37.67 23.41
CA GLY A 136 -9.43 -38.69 22.68
C GLY A 136 -7.93 -38.40 22.56
N LEU A 137 -7.23 -39.26 21.82
CA LEU A 137 -5.78 -39.21 21.64
C LEU A 137 -5.32 -38.29 20.46
N ILE A 138 -6.26 -37.90 19.64
CA ILE A 138 -6.04 -37.02 18.47
C ILE A 138 -7.10 -35.93 18.47
N LYS A 139 -6.66 -34.67 18.41
CA LYS A 139 -7.53 -33.51 18.30
C LYS A 139 -7.19 -32.71 17.06
N GLU A 140 -8.08 -32.70 16.11
CA GLU A 140 -8.01 -31.87 14.95
C GLU A 140 -8.60 -30.48 15.26
N ILE A 141 -7.87 -29.41 14.95
CA ILE A 141 -8.37 -28.04 14.99
C ILE A 141 -8.52 -27.58 13.57
N ASP A 142 -9.78 -27.48 13.15
CA ASP A 142 -10.12 -26.87 11.87
C ASP A 142 -10.42 -25.39 12.11
N MET A 143 -9.55 -24.54 11.57
CA MET A 143 -9.74 -23.09 11.61
C MET A 143 -10.36 -22.66 10.29
N THR A 144 -11.66 -22.44 10.30
CA THR A 144 -12.38 -21.91 9.14
C THR A 144 -11.84 -20.54 8.78
N LEU A 145 -11.33 -20.40 7.56
CA LEU A 145 -10.81 -19.14 7.04
C LEU A 145 -11.94 -18.13 6.84
N ARG A 146 -11.78 -16.93 7.40
CA ARG A 146 -12.77 -15.83 7.30
C ARG A 146 -12.54 -14.96 6.08
N ALA A 147 -12.15 -15.55 4.95
CA ALA A 147 -11.76 -14.85 3.72
C ALA A 147 -12.84 -13.88 3.21
N GLU A 148 -14.11 -14.27 3.28
CA GLU A 148 -15.23 -13.41 2.85
C GLU A 148 -15.41 -12.18 3.75
N ALA A 149 -15.25 -12.35 5.06
CA ALA A 149 -15.35 -11.24 6.02
C ALA A 149 -14.23 -10.21 5.79
N HIS A 150 -12.98 -10.69 5.59
CA HIS A 150 -11.84 -9.82 5.26
C HIS A 150 -12.04 -9.13 3.92
N SER A 151 -12.43 -9.85 2.88
CA SER A 151 -12.69 -9.27 1.56
C SER A 151 -13.77 -8.19 1.61
N LYS A 152 -14.84 -8.41 2.38
CA LYS A 152 -15.89 -7.42 2.56
C LYS A 152 -15.39 -6.17 3.28
N ALA A 153 -14.63 -6.32 4.37
CA ALA A 153 -14.07 -5.18 5.11
C ALA A 153 -13.16 -4.33 4.23
N ILE A 154 -12.24 -4.97 3.49
CA ILE A 154 -11.36 -4.29 2.55
C ILE A 154 -12.15 -3.53 1.47
N ASN A 155 -13.22 -4.12 0.92
CA ASN A 155 -14.06 -3.45 -0.08
C ASN A 155 -14.81 -2.24 0.49
N ASP A 156 -15.34 -2.35 1.71
CA ASP A 156 -16.03 -1.26 2.39
C ASP A 156 -15.05 -0.08 2.61
N ASP A 157 -13.80 -0.36 2.99
CA ASP A 157 -12.78 0.68 3.17
C ASP A 157 -12.24 1.24 1.85
N LEU A 158 -12.13 0.45 0.79
CA LEU A 158 -11.80 0.93 -0.56
C LEU A 158 -12.87 1.91 -1.06
N ASN A 159 -14.14 1.64 -0.83
CA ASN A 159 -15.23 2.54 -1.16
C ASN A 159 -15.16 3.83 -0.34
N TYR A 160 -14.88 3.74 0.95
CA TYR A 160 -14.69 4.91 1.79
C TYR A 160 -13.47 5.74 1.38
N LEU A 161 -12.36 5.09 1.02
CA LEU A 161 -11.16 5.73 0.45
C LEU A 161 -11.52 6.49 -0.82
N SER A 162 -12.26 5.86 -1.73
CA SER A 162 -12.70 6.47 -2.98
C SER A 162 -13.52 7.74 -2.74
N MET A 163 -14.45 7.71 -1.79
CA MET A 163 -15.23 8.89 -1.39
C MET A 163 -14.35 10.01 -0.83
N LYS A 164 -13.40 9.68 0.06
CA LYS A 164 -12.47 10.68 0.63
C LYS A 164 -11.58 11.33 -0.42
N CYS A 165 -11.23 10.60 -1.47
CA CYS A 165 -10.43 11.10 -2.58
C CYS A 165 -11.26 11.80 -3.66
N GLY A 166 -12.58 11.87 -3.53
CA GLY A 166 -13.48 12.51 -4.49
C GLY A 166 -13.79 11.64 -5.71
N PHE A 167 -13.48 10.35 -5.65
CA PHE A 167 -13.92 9.37 -6.64
C PHE A 167 -15.31 8.83 -6.29
N GLY A 168 -16.00 8.27 -7.27
CA GLY A 168 -17.26 7.55 -7.01
C GLY A 168 -17.04 6.28 -6.18
N THR A 169 -18.12 5.77 -5.59
CA THR A 169 -18.14 4.44 -4.98
C THR A 169 -17.87 3.36 -6.03
N ASP A 170 -17.44 2.18 -5.59
CA ASP A 170 -17.16 1.02 -6.46
C ASP A 170 -16.04 1.22 -7.51
N ARG A 171 -15.23 2.27 -7.34
CA ARG A 171 -14.09 2.54 -8.21
C ARG A 171 -12.99 1.49 -8.06
N TYR A 172 -12.73 1.06 -6.84
CA TYR A 172 -11.76 0.03 -6.49
C TYR A 172 -12.46 -1.13 -5.81
N GLN A 173 -12.18 -2.35 -6.26
CA GLN A 173 -12.75 -3.55 -5.68
C GLN A 173 -11.64 -4.58 -5.44
N PHE A 174 -11.67 -5.18 -4.26
CA PHE A 174 -10.82 -6.31 -3.90
C PHE A 174 -11.56 -7.62 -4.21
N GLY A 175 -10.96 -8.45 -5.07
CA GLY A 175 -11.59 -9.68 -5.55
C GLY A 175 -12.14 -9.55 -6.97
N THR A 176 -12.66 -10.65 -7.50
CA THR A 176 -13.20 -10.71 -8.87
C THR A 176 -14.55 -10.02 -8.96
N SER A 177 -14.57 -8.78 -9.37
CA SER A 177 -15.75 -8.29 -10.10
C SER A 177 -15.72 -8.92 -11.50
N GLY A 178 -16.86 -9.38 -11.97
CA GLY A 178 -16.98 -9.85 -13.36
C GLY A 178 -16.43 -8.81 -14.33
N VAL A 179 -15.98 -9.26 -15.50
CA VAL A 179 -15.48 -8.36 -16.54
C VAL A 179 -16.61 -7.37 -16.87
N LYS A 180 -16.39 -6.09 -16.50
CA LYS A 180 -17.34 -5.03 -16.83
C LYS A 180 -17.45 -4.92 -18.36
N THR A 181 -18.65 -4.80 -18.87
CA THR A 181 -18.86 -4.57 -20.29
C THR A 181 -18.37 -3.18 -20.69
N ALA A 182 -18.02 -3.00 -21.97
CA ALA A 182 -17.59 -1.68 -22.47
C ALA A 182 -18.64 -0.58 -22.20
N THR A 183 -19.92 -0.94 -22.17
CA THR A 183 -21.04 -0.02 -21.90
C THR A 183 -21.07 0.41 -20.43
N GLU A 184 -20.76 -0.47 -19.48
CA GLU A 184 -20.67 -0.14 -18.05
C GLU A 184 -19.49 0.80 -17.79
N ILE A 185 -18.35 0.58 -18.45
CA ILE A 185 -17.17 1.46 -18.31
C ILE A 185 -17.47 2.87 -18.85
N ILE A 186 -18.21 2.98 -19.95
CA ILE A 186 -18.56 4.28 -20.53
C ILE A 186 -19.56 5.05 -19.65
N SER A 187 -20.46 4.35 -18.96
CA SER A 187 -21.46 5.00 -18.09
C SER A 187 -20.90 5.48 -16.73
N GLU A 188 -19.72 5.04 -16.33
CA GLU A 188 -19.04 5.41 -15.08
C GLU A 188 -18.08 6.62 -15.24
N ASN A 189 -17.81 7.07 -16.47
CA ASN A 189 -17.01 8.26 -16.77
C ASN A 189 -17.90 9.45 -17.10
#